data_16ff26b84e9b9889831570ae4454d9bd
#
_entry.id   16ff26b84e9b9889831570ae4454d9bd
#
_cell.length_a   1.000
_cell.length_b   1.000
_cell.length_c   1.000
_cell.angle_alpha   90.00
_cell.angle_beta   90.00
_cell.angle_gamma   90.00
#
_symmetry.space_group_name_H-M   'P 1'
#
loop_
_entity.id
_entity.type
_entity.pdbx_description
1 polymer ?
#
loop_
_entity_poly.entity_id
_entity_poly.type
_entity_poly.pdbx_seq_one_letter_code
_entity_poly.pdbx_strand_id
1 'polypeptide(L)'
;MSVTEQRYKAVLAVIGDGRTVSEVATDWGVSRRTMHRWLLRYEGDGLEGLNNRSHRPAQSPHQMPAAVEAMVLEMRRSRPYWGARRIAFELARKRVEAAPSESAVYRCLVRAAVIDPISRQRRRETWKRWERGAPMELWQFDLVHGFLLADGTSAKALTGVDDHSRYCVSARLMARERTQSVCDGFSSALNTYGLPAQVLTDNGKVFTGRFAQPPVEVLFDRICRENGVDHILTQPRSPTTTGKIERFHKTLRVEFDTRQVFKTLKTAQEALNEWVSYYNTQRPHQGLFDATPESRFHAGDDQPRHRLTPRPERNGEQWVSRRVASNGLVSVGYQQVSVGKHFGGSACDVLVTDGLLQFWVGNELLKTVARTSKGPVRKLHADGTAPRRR
;
A
#
# COMPACT_ATOMS: atom_id res chain seq x y z
N MET A 1 -17.07 -44.23 -37.08
CA MET A 1 -17.61 -43.54 -38.27
C MET A 1 -17.89 -42.09 -37.89
N SER A 2 -17.33 -41.15 -38.63
CA SER A 2 -17.59 -39.71 -38.33
C SER A 2 -19.00 -39.28 -38.74
N VAL A 3 -19.54 -38.22 -38.17
CA VAL A 3 -20.87 -37.68 -38.53
C VAL A 3 -20.95 -37.29 -40.01
N THR A 4 -19.84 -36.81 -40.56
CA THR A 4 -19.72 -36.45 -41.98
C THR A 4 -19.81 -37.69 -42.88
N GLU A 5 -19.14 -38.79 -42.49
CA GLU A 5 -19.22 -40.07 -43.21
C GLU A 5 -20.61 -40.68 -43.18
N GLN A 6 -21.32 -40.57 -42.06
CA GLN A 6 -22.70 -41.06 -41.95
C GLN A 6 -23.64 -40.28 -42.91
N ARG A 7 -23.49 -38.92 -42.92
CA ARG A 7 -24.26 -38.07 -43.83
C ARG A 7 -23.94 -38.36 -45.29
N TYR A 8 -22.65 -38.59 -45.59
CA TYR A 8 -22.21 -38.90 -46.94
C TYR A 8 -22.78 -40.21 -47.42
N LYS A 9 -22.77 -41.27 -46.62
CA LYS A 9 -23.41 -42.56 -46.98
C LYS A 9 -24.91 -42.40 -47.22
N ALA A 10 -25.61 -41.60 -46.39
CA ALA A 10 -27.04 -41.35 -46.63
C ALA A 10 -27.29 -40.60 -47.93
N VAL A 11 -26.42 -39.66 -48.28
CA VAL A 11 -26.50 -38.92 -49.57
C VAL A 11 -26.21 -39.86 -50.74
N LEU A 12 -25.20 -40.71 -50.65
CA LEU A 12 -24.89 -41.70 -51.70
C LEU A 12 -26.01 -42.72 -51.91
N ALA A 13 -26.67 -43.17 -50.86
CA ALA A 13 -27.83 -44.04 -50.97
C ALA A 13 -28.99 -43.44 -51.80
N VAL A 14 -29.13 -42.08 -51.79
CA VAL A 14 -30.12 -41.41 -52.64
C VAL A 14 -29.57 -41.19 -54.05
N ILE A 15 -28.35 -40.68 -54.21
CA ILE A 15 -27.81 -40.25 -55.51
C ILE A 15 -27.24 -41.43 -56.30
N GLY A 16 -26.52 -42.34 -55.63
CA GLY A 16 -25.85 -43.49 -56.27
C GLY A 16 -26.72 -44.71 -56.38
N ASP A 17 -27.44 -45.06 -55.31
CA ASP A 17 -28.22 -46.28 -55.23
C ASP A 17 -29.68 -46.09 -55.70
N GLY A 18 -30.10 -44.85 -56.03
CA GLY A 18 -31.41 -44.51 -56.53
C GLY A 18 -32.55 -44.68 -55.51
N ARG A 19 -32.24 -44.76 -54.23
CA ARG A 19 -33.26 -44.93 -53.17
C ARG A 19 -34.04 -43.64 -52.96
N THR A 20 -35.28 -43.73 -52.54
CA THR A 20 -36.08 -42.54 -52.27
C THR A 20 -35.62 -41.84 -51.00
N VAL A 21 -35.75 -40.50 -50.99
CA VAL A 21 -35.43 -39.67 -49.82
C VAL A 21 -36.18 -40.11 -48.56
N SER A 22 -37.42 -40.65 -48.75
CA SER A 22 -38.26 -41.09 -47.63
C SER A 22 -37.71 -42.40 -46.99
N GLU A 23 -37.32 -43.37 -47.79
CA GLU A 23 -36.69 -44.62 -47.31
C GLU A 23 -35.39 -44.33 -46.58
N VAL A 24 -34.49 -43.57 -47.19
CA VAL A 24 -33.18 -43.27 -46.58
C VAL A 24 -33.37 -42.41 -45.29
N ALA A 25 -34.30 -41.46 -45.26
CA ALA A 25 -34.57 -40.69 -44.04
C ALA A 25 -35.07 -41.61 -42.91
N THR A 26 -35.88 -42.57 -43.19
CA THR A 26 -36.41 -43.56 -42.22
C THR A 26 -35.23 -44.45 -41.67
N ASP A 27 -34.42 -44.99 -42.55
CA ASP A 27 -33.32 -45.90 -42.19
C ASP A 27 -32.26 -45.17 -41.36
N TRP A 28 -31.95 -43.92 -41.65
CA TRP A 28 -31.00 -43.10 -40.90
C TRP A 28 -31.62 -42.39 -39.69
N GLY A 29 -32.93 -42.59 -39.43
CA GLY A 29 -33.60 -41.97 -38.27
C GLY A 29 -33.66 -40.43 -38.33
N VAL A 30 -33.70 -39.85 -39.53
CA VAL A 30 -33.72 -38.38 -39.72
C VAL A 30 -35.02 -37.93 -40.44
N SER A 31 -35.38 -36.68 -40.32
CA SER A 31 -36.51 -36.15 -41.06
C SER A 31 -36.19 -36.01 -42.55
N ARG A 32 -37.20 -36.17 -43.42
CA ARG A 32 -37.11 -35.90 -44.88
C ARG A 32 -36.47 -34.50 -45.14
N ARG A 33 -36.89 -33.50 -44.35
CA ARG A 33 -36.32 -32.15 -44.45
C ARG A 33 -34.82 -32.13 -44.17
N THR A 34 -34.35 -32.93 -43.23
CA THR A 34 -32.94 -33.06 -42.93
C THR A 34 -32.16 -33.69 -44.06
N MET A 35 -32.76 -34.75 -44.68
CA MET A 35 -32.15 -35.43 -45.82
C MET A 35 -32.04 -34.50 -47.03
N HIS A 36 -33.10 -33.78 -47.40
CA HIS A 36 -33.07 -32.78 -48.48
C HIS A 36 -32.02 -31.69 -48.21
N ARG A 37 -31.90 -31.27 -46.98
CA ARG A 37 -30.86 -30.28 -46.61
C ARG A 37 -29.42 -30.84 -46.76
N TRP A 38 -29.20 -32.14 -46.54
CA TRP A 38 -27.91 -32.77 -46.78
C TRP A 38 -27.64 -32.88 -48.28
N LEU A 39 -28.59 -33.25 -49.07
CA LEU A 39 -28.48 -33.30 -50.52
C LEU A 39 -28.12 -31.92 -51.13
N LEU A 40 -28.85 -30.86 -50.78
CA LEU A 40 -28.56 -29.51 -51.21
C LEU A 40 -27.15 -29.05 -50.82
N ARG A 41 -26.74 -29.39 -49.61
CA ARG A 41 -25.41 -29.03 -49.13
C ARG A 41 -24.29 -29.79 -49.84
N TYR A 42 -24.55 -31.05 -50.16
CA TYR A 42 -23.60 -31.86 -50.92
C TYR A 42 -23.51 -31.42 -52.39
N GLU A 43 -24.64 -31.04 -52.97
CA GLU A 43 -24.70 -30.52 -54.33
C GLU A 43 -23.97 -29.19 -54.47
N GLY A 44 -24.06 -28.31 -53.47
CA GLY A 44 -23.39 -26.98 -53.48
C GLY A 44 -21.93 -27.01 -53.10
N ASP A 45 -21.59 -27.70 -52.00
CA ASP A 45 -20.26 -27.62 -51.34
C ASP A 45 -19.53 -29.00 -51.31
N GLY A 46 -20.07 -30.05 -51.95
CA GLY A 46 -19.50 -31.36 -51.94
C GLY A 46 -19.43 -31.99 -50.56
N LEU A 47 -18.40 -32.82 -50.30
CA LEU A 47 -18.19 -33.46 -49.01
C LEU A 47 -18.06 -32.49 -47.86
N GLU A 48 -17.44 -31.33 -48.09
CA GLU A 48 -17.28 -30.30 -47.08
C GLU A 48 -18.60 -29.70 -46.63
N GLY A 49 -19.58 -29.64 -47.49
CA GLY A 49 -20.96 -29.23 -47.19
C GLY A 49 -21.62 -30.09 -46.13
N LEU A 50 -21.22 -31.33 -45.95
CA LEU A 50 -21.74 -32.26 -44.95
C LEU A 50 -21.13 -32.10 -43.54
N ASN A 51 -20.10 -31.31 -43.42
CA ASN A 51 -19.50 -31.00 -42.12
C ASN A 51 -20.45 -30.23 -41.19
N ASN A 52 -20.23 -30.34 -39.88
CA ASN A 52 -21.01 -29.55 -38.94
C ASN A 52 -20.69 -28.08 -39.14
N ARG A 53 -21.71 -27.26 -39.39
CA ARG A 53 -21.56 -25.84 -39.41
C ARG A 53 -21.47 -25.30 -37.96
N SER A 54 -20.65 -24.28 -37.76
CA SER A 54 -20.60 -23.56 -36.49
C SER A 54 -21.97 -23.04 -36.09
N HIS A 55 -22.40 -23.25 -34.87
CA HIS A 55 -23.60 -22.65 -34.30
C HIS A 55 -23.37 -21.21 -33.83
N ARG A 56 -22.12 -20.71 -33.95
CA ARG A 56 -21.78 -19.36 -33.56
C ARG A 56 -22.47 -18.36 -34.49
N PRO A 57 -23.20 -17.38 -33.92
CA PRO A 57 -23.80 -16.30 -34.74
C PRO A 57 -22.74 -15.58 -35.59
N ALA A 58 -23.03 -15.27 -36.83
CA ALA A 58 -22.16 -14.49 -37.71
C ALA A 58 -21.90 -13.08 -37.17
N GLN A 59 -22.90 -12.53 -36.47
CA GLN A 59 -22.79 -11.24 -35.78
C GLN A 59 -23.14 -11.44 -34.30
N SER A 60 -22.35 -10.84 -33.42
CA SER A 60 -22.60 -10.81 -31.98
C SER A 60 -22.67 -9.33 -31.53
N PRO A 61 -23.89 -8.79 -31.33
CA PRO A 61 -24.09 -7.37 -30.96
C PRO A 61 -23.40 -6.99 -29.66
N HIS A 62 -23.11 -7.97 -28.81
CA HIS A 62 -22.44 -7.77 -27.53
C HIS A 62 -20.92 -8.07 -27.57
N GLN A 63 -20.36 -8.26 -28.75
CA GLN A 63 -18.91 -8.43 -28.88
C GLN A 63 -18.21 -7.08 -28.67
N MET A 64 -17.15 -7.08 -27.86
CA MET A 64 -16.32 -5.88 -27.65
C MET A 64 -15.76 -5.40 -28.99
N PRO A 65 -15.84 -4.09 -29.32
CA PRO A 65 -15.23 -3.54 -30.54
C PRO A 65 -13.73 -3.80 -30.57
N ALA A 66 -13.17 -4.07 -31.75
CA ALA A 66 -11.74 -4.39 -31.90
C ALA A 66 -10.83 -3.28 -31.37
N ALA A 67 -11.20 -2.02 -31.53
CA ALA A 67 -10.48 -0.89 -30.97
C ALA A 67 -10.39 -0.93 -29.43
N VAL A 68 -11.48 -1.30 -28.78
CA VAL A 68 -11.54 -1.43 -27.31
C VAL A 68 -10.74 -2.66 -26.84
N GLU A 69 -10.78 -3.78 -27.58
CA GLU A 69 -9.92 -4.94 -27.30
C GLU A 69 -8.44 -4.56 -27.37
N ALA A 70 -8.04 -3.81 -28.41
CA ALA A 70 -6.65 -3.32 -28.55
C ALA A 70 -6.24 -2.46 -27.33
N MET A 71 -7.11 -1.54 -26.88
CA MET A 71 -6.86 -0.72 -25.69
C MET A 71 -6.71 -1.56 -24.42
N VAL A 72 -7.56 -2.59 -24.22
CA VAL A 72 -7.48 -3.53 -23.10
C VAL A 72 -6.13 -4.23 -23.09
N LEU A 73 -5.69 -4.75 -24.23
CA LEU A 73 -4.43 -5.48 -24.35
C LEU A 73 -3.22 -4.56 -24.16
N GLU A 74 -3.27 -3.35 -24.68
CA GLU A 74 -2.21 -2.36 -24.50
C GLU A 74 -2.09 -1.93 -23.03
N MET A 75 -3.20 -1.69 -22.33
CA MET A 75 -3.18 -1.40 -20.91
C MET A 75 -2.59 -2.56 -20.08
N ARG A 76 -2.85 -3.81 -20.49
CA ARG A 76 -2.29 -4.98 -19.84
C ARG A 76 -0.80 -5.13 -20.10
N ARG A 77 -0.34 -4.86 -21.31
CA ARG A 77 1.10 -4.91 -21.69
C ARG A 77 1.91 -3.84 -20.98
N SER A 78 1.41 -2.60 -20.98
CA SER A 78 2.09 -1.48 -20.31
C SER A 78 2.08 -1.60 -18.79
N ARG A 79 1.06 -2.26 -18.22
CA ARG A 79 0.89 -2.47 -16.77
C ARG A 79 0.49 -3.92 -16.45
N PRO A 80 1.43 -4.86 -16.47
CA PRO A 80 1.15 -6.29 -16.32
C PRO A 80 0.48 -6.69 -15.00
N TYR A 81 0.49 -5.83 -13.99
CA TYR A 81 -0.17 -6.04 -12.69
C TYR A 81 -1.63 -5.56 -12.66
N TRP A 82 -2.13 -4.89 -13.72
CA TRP A 82 -3.53 -4.50 -13.78
C TRP A 82 -4.41 -5.69 -14.13
N GLY A 83 -5.35 -6.02 -13.25
CA GLY A 83 -6.40 -7.01 -13.50
C GLY A 83 -7.58 -6.43 -14.28
N ALA A 84 -8.51 -7.31 -14.68
CA ALA A 84 -9.67 -6.94 -15.46
C ALA A 84 -10.49 -5.79 -14.84
N ARG A 85 -10.71 -5.84 -13.51
CA ARG A 85 -11.44 -4.78 -12.80
C ARG A 85 -10.77 -3.41 -12.96
N ARG A 86 -9.46 -3.35 -12.78
CA ARG A 86 -8.72 -2.09 -12.90
C ARG A 86 -8.78 -1.55 -14.32
N ILE A 87 -8.59 -2.41 -15.32
CA ILE A 87 -8.65 -2.01 -16.73
C ILE A 87 -10.04 -1.49 -17.09
N ALA A 88 -11.10 -2.21 -16.69
CA ALA A 88 -12.48 -1.77 -16.93
C ALA A 88 -12.76 -0.39 -16.29
N PHE A 89 -12.33 -0.19 -15.04
CA PHE A 89 -12.45 1.09 -14.35
C PHE A 89 -11.72 2.22 -15.09
N GLU A 90 -10.49 1.99 -15.54
CA GLU A 90 -9.71 3.02 -16.25
C GLU A 90 -10.30 3.37 -17.64
N LEU A 91 -10.87 2.38 -18.33
CA LEU A 91 -11.58 2.64 -19.60
C LEU A 91 -12.83 3.48 -19.37
N ALA A 92 -13.61 3.18 -18.33
CA ALA A 92 -14.77 3.98 -17.94
C ALA A 92 -14.37 5.40 -17.54
N ARG A 93 -13.30 5.56 -16.75
CA ARG A 93 -12.76 6.86 -16.33
C ARG A 93 -12.30 7.71 -17.51
N LYS A 94 -11.72 7.08 -18.54
CA LYS A 94 -11.33 7.73 -19.79
C LYS A 94 -12.52 8.04 -20.72
N ARG A 95 -13.76 7.73 -20.29
CA ARG A 95 -14.97 7.91 -21.07
C ARG A 95 -14.92 7.24 -22.45
N VAL A 96 -14.31 6.06 -22.51
CA VAL A 96 -14.27 5.27 -23.74
C VAL A 96 -15.71 4.89 -24.09
N GLU A 97 -16.12 5.15 -25.33
CA GLU A 97 -17.45 4.77 -25.84
C GLU A 97 -17.63 3.24 -25.68
N ALA A 98 -18.77 2.82 -25.19
CA ALA A 98 -19.06 1.41 -24.87
C ALA A 98 -18.02 0.75 -23.96
N ALA A 99 -17.59 1.44 -22.86
CA ALA A 99 -16.64 0.91 -21.89
C ALA A 99 -17.08 -0.51 -21.43
N PRO A 100 -16.18 -1.51 -21.54
CA PRO A 100 -16.54 -2.90 -21.29
C PRO A 100 -16.68 -3.19 -19.80
N SER A 101 -17.54 -4.15 -19.45
CA SER A 101 -17.62 -4.65 -18.08
C SER A 101 -16.36 -5.42 -17.67
N GLU A 102 -16.13 -5.56 -16.36
CA GLU A 102 -15.02 -6.36 -15.82
C GLU A 102 -14.97 -7.78 -16.41
N SER A 103 -16.13 -8.43 -16.52
CA SER A 103 -16.23 -9.78 -17.09
C SER A 103 -15.88 -9.82 -18.59
N ALA A 104 -16.23 -8.76 -19.35
CA ALA A 104 -15.86 -8.67 -20.75
C ALA A 104 -14.33 -8.49 -20.91
N VAL A 105 -13.73 -7.61 -20.11
CA VAL A 105 -12.27 -7.44 -20.07
C VAL A 105 -11.58 -8.74 -19.67
N TYR A 106 -12.07 -9.45 -18.64
CA TYR A 106 -11.48 -10.73 -18.22
C TYR A 106 -11.48 -11.75 -19.37
N ARG A 107 -12.64 -11.92 -20.05
CA ARG A 107 -12.73 -12.82 -21.20
C ARG A 107 -11.80 -12.44 -22.34
N CYS A 108 -11.65 -11.13 -22.60
CA CYS A 108 -10.69 -10.62 -23.58
C CYS A 108 -9.25 -11.03 -23.23
N LEU A 109 -8.82 -10.80 -21.99
CA LEU A 109 -7.47 -11.12 -21.51
C LEU A 109 -7.19 -12.63 -21.54
N VAL A 110 -8.16 -13.47 -21.19
CA VAL A 110 -8.04 -14.93 -21.27
C VAL A 110 -7.93 -15.39 -22.74
N ARG A 111 -8.78 -14.86 -23.63
CA ARG A 111 -8.77 -15.18 -25.06
C ARG A 111 -7.45 -14.82 -25.72
N ALA A 112 -6.85 -13.70 -25.30
CA ALA A 112 -5.55 -13.26 -25.78
C ALA A 112 -4.35 -13.95 -25.09
N ALA A 113 -4.60 -14.95 -24.22
CA ALA A 113 -3.59 -15.70 -23.46
C ALA A 113 -2.61 -14.81 -22.64
N VAL A 114 -3.05 -13.61 -22.23
CA VAL A 114 -2.24 -12.70 -21.38
C VAL A 114 -2.51 -12.86 -19.89
N ILE A 115 -3.48 -13.71 -19.54
CA ILE A 115 -3.71 -14.21 -18.18
C ILE A 115 -4.10 -15.67 -18.24
N ASP A 116 -3.61 -16.46 -17.28
CA ASP A 116 -4.09 -17.82 -17.09
C ASP A 116 -5.43 -17.81 -16.35
N PRO A 117 -6.38 -18.68 -16.70
CA PRO A 117 -7.59 -18.89 -15.94
C PRO A 117 -7.21 -19.41 -14.55
N ILE A 118 -7.12 -18.52 -13.59
CA ILE A 118 -6.76 -18.89 -12.21
C ILE A 118 -7.90 -19.74 -11.64
N SER A 119 -7.56 -20.95 -11.17
CA SER A 119 -8.45 -21.69 -10.28
C SER A 119 -8.82 -20.78 -9.10
N ARG A 120 -10.09 -20.42 -8.97
CA ARG A 120 -10.56 -19.50 -7.94
C ARG A 120 -10.14 -20.03 -6.58
N GLN A 121 -9.19 -19.38 -5.92
CA GLN A 121 -8.95 -19.63 -4.51
C GLN A 121 -10.27 -19.40 -3.77
N ARG A 122 -10.68 -20.37 -2.94
CA ARG A 122 -11.90 -20.29 -2.14
C ARG A 122 -11.92 -18.94 -1.42
N ARG A 123 -13.00 -18.18 -1.59
CA ARG A 123 -13.24 -16.96 -0.80
C ARG A 123 -13.24 -17.38 0.68
N ARG A 124 -12.38 -16.79 1.46
CA ARG A 124 -12.41 -16.95 2.91
C ARG A 124 -13.57 -16.08 3.42
N GLU A 125 -14.74 -16.65 3.56
CA GLU A 125 -15.98 -15.98 3.96
C GLU A 125 -15.95 -15.45 5.40
N THR A 126 -14.96 -15.86 6.19
CA THR A 126 -14.88 -15.61 7.64
C THR A 126 -14.05 -14.39 8.04
N TRP A 127 -13.51 -13.63 7.10
CA TRP A 127 -12.66 -12.48 7.46
C TRP A 127 -13.51 -11.26 7.76
N LYS A 128 -13.71 -10.95 9.04
CA LYS A 128 -14.27 -9.67 9.47
C LYS A 128 -13.27 -8.56 9.11
N ARG A 129 -13.64 -7.71 8.16
CA ARG A 129 -12.92 -6.46 7.90
C ARG A 129 -13.28 -5.49 9.01
N TRP A 130 -12.32 -5.10 9.81
CA TRP A 130 -12.48 -3.94 10.67
C TRP A 130 -11.77 -2.74 10.04
N GLU A 131 -12.30 -1.56 10.27
CA GLU A 131 -11.80 -0.30 9.74
C GLU A 131 -12.20 0.78 10.72
N ARG A 132 -11.33 1.75 10.95
CA ARG A 132 -11.67 2.93 11.75
C ARG A 132 -12.74 3.77 11.08
N GLY A 133 -13.53 4.49 11.87
CA GLY A 133 -14.68 5.26 11.40
C GLY A 133 -14.29 6.47 10.56
N ALA A 134 -13.19 7.12 10.91
CA ALA A 134 -12.72 8.35 10.29
C ALA A 134 -11.21 8.35 10.01
N PRO A 135 -10.75 9.20 9.09
CA PRO A 135 -9.32 9.48 8.92
C PRO A 135 -8.70 10.02 10.22
N MET A 136 -7.41 9.82 10.40
CA MET A 136 -6.65 10.27 11.57
C MET A 136 -6.97 9.55 12.89
N GLU A 137 -7.91 8.61 12.91
CA GLU A 137 -8.14 7.79 14.11
C GLU A 137 -7.02 6.79 14.37
N LEU A 138 -6.46 6.21 13.30
CA LEU A 138 -5.38 5.23 13.42
C LEU A 138 -4.46 5.28 12.21
N TRP A 139 -3.18 5.43 12.45
CA TRP A 139 -2.13 5.17 11.45
C TRP A 139 -1.42 3.86 11.74
N GLN A 140 -1.13 3.10 10.69
CA GLN A 140 -0.30 1.90 10.78
C GLN A 140 1.08 2.21 10.23
N PHE A 141 2.14 1.99 11.02
CA PHE A 141 3.52 2.16 10.60
C PHE A 141 4.26 0.83 10.60
N ASP A 142 5.11 0.64 9.61
CA ASP A 142 5.94 -0.55 9.48
C ASP A 142 7.17 -0.28 8.60
N LEU A 143 8.18 -1.14 8.71
CA LEU A 143 9.40 -1.09 7.92
C LEU A 143 9.36 -2.10 6.77
N VAL A 144 9.60 -1.62 5.58
CA VAL A 144 9.76 -2.47 4.40
C VAL A 144 11.22 -2.47 3.95
N HIS A 145 11.77 -3.66 3.70
CA HIS A 145 13.18 -3.86 3.38
C HIS A 145 13.37 -4.21 1.90
N GLY A 146 14.61 -4.09 1.38
CA GLY A 146 15.01 -4.69 0.11
C GLY A 146 14.89 -3.79 -1.11
N PHE A 147 14.96 -2.47 -0.98
CA PHE A 147 15.10 -1.56 -2.13
C PHE A 147 16.55 -1.54 -2.61
N LEU A 148 16.83 -2.16 -3.74
CA LEU A 148 18.17 -2.29 -4.28
C LEU A 148 18.65 -0.99 -4.92
N LEU A 149 19.85 -0.56 -4.55
CA LEU A 149 20.58 0.53 -5.18
C LEU A 149 21.65 0.00 -6.14
N ALA A 150 22.10 0.83 -7.08
CA ALA A 150 23.06 0.44 -8.11
C ALA A 150 24.44 0.04 -7.56
N ASP A 151 24.78 0.47 -6.34
CA ASP A 151 25.99 0.08 -5.62
C ASP A 151 25.86 -1.29 -4.91
N GLY A 152 24.76 -2.00 -5.11
CA GLY A 152 24.46 -3.29 -4.46
C GLY A 152 23.96 -3.18 -3.03
N THR A 153 23.84 -1.97 -2.47
CA THR A 153 23.27 -1.79 -1.13
C THR A 153 21.75 -1.89 -1.14
N SER A 154 21.18 -2.28 0.00
CA SER A 154 19.74 -2.41 0.17
C SER A 154 19.22 -1.36 1.13
N ALA A 155 18.38 -0.44 0.62
CA ALA A 155 17.67 0.52 1.44
C ALA A 155 16.41 -0.09 2.07
N LYS A 156 15.92 0.57 3.12
CA LYS A 156 14.69 0.25 3.84
C LYS A 156 13.77 1.47 3.76
N ALA A 157 12.46 1.27 3.87
CA ALA A 157 11.51 2.36 3.95
C ALA A 157 10.69 2.29 5.23
N LEU A 158 10.56 3.41 5.94
CA LEU A 158 9.49 3.61 6.89
C LEU A 158 8.23 3.94 6.09
N THR A 159 7.21 3.13 6.24
CA THR A 159 5.90 3.35 5.61
C THR A 159 4.85 3.62 6.66
N GLY A 160 3.91 4.49 6.35
CA GLY A 160 2.77 4.81 7.20
C GLY A 160 1.50 4.92 6.38
N VAL A 161 0.41 4.30 6.82
CA VAL A 161 -0.87 4.28 6.12
C VAL A 161 -2.00 4.60 7.10
N ASP A 162 -2.87 5.51 6.72
CA ASP A 162 -4.12 5.78 7.45
C ASP A 162 -5.08 4.59 7.30
N ASP A 163 -5.59 4.11 8.43
CA ASP A 163 -6.43 2.90 8.50
C ASP A 163 -7.76 3.06 7.76
N HIS A 164 -8.39 4.23 7.84
CA HIS A 164 -9.68 4.51 7.22
C HIS A 164 -9.56 4.75 5.72
N SER A 165 -8.71 5.66 5.32
CA SER A 165 -8.58 6.13 3.94
C SER A 165 -7.61 5.34 3.09
N ARG A 166 -6.71 4.54 3.70
CA ARG A 166 -5.55 3.91 3.03
C ARG A 166 -4.54 4.93 2.50
N TYR A 167 -4.66 6.20 2.88
CA TYR A 167 -3.73 7.24 2.48
C TYR A 167 -2.34 6.95 3.02
N CYS A 168 -1.33 7.00 2.15
CA CYS A 168 0.05 6.85 2.55
C CYS A 168 0.54 8.16 3.16
N VAL A 169 0.71 8.17 4.48
CA VAL A 169 1.18 9.33 5.25
C VAL A 169 2.70 9.38 5.39
N SER A 170 3.38 8.28 5.13
CA SER A 170 4.84 8.20 5.15
C SER A 170 5.35 7.11 4.21
N ALA A 171 6.39 7.43 3.44
CA ALA A 171 7.19 6.47 2.68
C ALA A 171 8.62 7.02 2.59
N ARG A 172 9.42 6.82 3.65
CA ARG A 172 10.75 7.41 3.79
C ARG A 172 11.83 6.34 3.67
N LEU A 173 12.65 6.44 2.64
CA LEU A 173 13.81 5.57 2.45
C LEU A 173 14.94 5.94 3.41
N MET A 174 15.65 4.91 3.89
CA MET A 174 16.83 5.04 4.73
C MET A 174 17.84 3.96 4.39
N ALA A 175 19.12 4.31 4.40
CA ALA A 175 20.21 3.35 4.16
C ALA A 175 20.35 2.33 5.30
N ARG A 176 20.06 2.75 6.53
CA ARG A 176 20.15 1.91 7.73
C ARG A 176 18.95 2.16 8.63
N GLU A 177 18.45 1.09 9.22
CA GLU A 177 17.41 1.14 10.25
C GLU A 177 17.99 1.68 11.56
N ARG A 178 17.74 2.96 11.80
CA ARG A 178 18.13 3.66 13.04
C ARG A 178 16.90 4.30 13.64
N THR A 179 16.77 4.23 14.94
CA THR A 179 15.64 4.85 15.67
C THR A 179 15.46 6.31 15.27
N GLN A 180 16.55 7.08 15.14
CA GLN A 180 16.49 8.48 14.73
C GLN A 180 15.85 8.65 13.34
N SER A 181 16.28 7.87 12.32
CA SER A 181 15.74 7.97 10.96
C SER A 181 14.26 7.59 10.89
N VAL A 182 13.83 6.60 11.69
CA VAL A 182 12.42 6.21 11.82
C VAL A 182 11.62 7.34 12.47
N CYS A 183 12.12 7.93 13.55
CA CYS A 183 11.48 9.04 14.25
C CYS A 183 11.43 10.31 13.40
N ASP A 184 12.46 10.60 12.61
CA ASP A 184 12.45 11.73 11.65
C ASP A 184 11.36 11.56 10.59
N GLY A 185 11.20 10.34 10.04
CA GLY A 185 10.15 10.02 9.09
C GLY A 185 8.75 10.11 9.72
N PHE A 186 8.59 9.62 10.94
CA PHE A 186 7.33 9.73 11.69
C PHE A 186 7.00 11.20 12.02
N SER A 187 7.95 11.96 12.57
CA SER A 187 7.75 13.38 12.87
C SER A 187 7.43 14.20 11.62
N SER A 188 8.05 13.87 10.49
CA SER A 188 7.71 14.51 9.20
C SER A 188 6.25 14.28 8.82
N ALA A 189 5.73 13.05 9.01
CA ALA A 189 4.31 12.75 8.75
C ALA A 189 3.38 13.53 9.70
N LEU A 190 3.71 13.57 11.01
CA LEU A 190 2.95 14.35 11.99
C LEU A 190 2.92 15.83 11.66
N ASN A 191 4.05 16.41 11.23
CA ASN A 191 4.13 17.82 10.83
C ASN A 191 3.32 18.12 9.57
N THR A 192 3.27 17.19 8.62
CA THR A 192 2.59 17.39 7.33
C THR A 192 1.08 17.22 7.46
N TYR A 193 0.64 16.18 8.16
CA TYR A 193 -0.77 15.77 8.18
C TYR A 193 -1.48 16.00 9.51
N GLY A 194 -0.75 16.37 10.58
CA GLY A 194 -1.28 16.51 11.93
C GLY A 194 -1.14 15.23 12.75
N LEU A 195 -1.71 15.23 13.95
CA LEU A 195 -1.61 14.17 14.94
C LEU A 195 -2.77 13.16 14.77
N PRO A 196 -2.51 11.87 14.53
CA PRO A 196 -3.53 10.85 14.61
C PRO A 196 -3.88 10.58 16.09
N ALA A 197 -5.07 10.05 16.35
CA ALA A 197 -5.42 9.63 17.69
C ALA A 197 -4.56 8.44 18.16
N GLN A 198 -4.27 7.52 17.24
CA GLN A 198 -3.55 6.28 17.56
C GLN A 198 -2.54 5.94 16.47
N VAL A 199 -1.46 5.26 16.85
CA VAL A 199 -0.47 4.68 15.94
C VAL A 199 -0.27 3.21 16.28
N LEU A 200 -0.38 2.34 15.29
CA LEU A 200 -0.13 0.91 15.39
C LEU A 200 1.21 0.58 14.74
N THR A 201 2.09 -0.10 15.48
CA THR A 201 3.35 -0.64 14.97
C THR A 201 3.50 -2.11 15.34
N ASP A 202 4.48 -2.75 14.76
CA ASP A 202 4.98 -4.02 15.27
C ASP A 202 5.82 -3.81 16.55
N ASN A 203 6.36 -4.91 17.10
CA ASN A 203 7.17 -4.89 18.32
C ASN A 203 8.66 -4.64 18.03
N GLY A 204 8.98 -4.06 16.88
CA GLY A 204 10.38 -3.75 16.51
C GLY A 204 11.05 -2.80 17.49
N LYS A 205 12.33 -3.04 17.79
CA LYS A 205 13.13 -2.26 18.75
C LYS A 205 13.21 -0.76 18.43
N VAL A 206 12.97 -0.39 17.17
CA VAL A 206 12.96 1.02 16.74
C VAL A 206 11.68 1.74 17.13
N PHE A 207 10.56 1.00 17.33
CA PHE A 207 9.28 1.54 17.71
C PHE A 207 9.02 1.45 19.22
N THR A 208 9.52 0.39 19.89
CA THR A 208 9.23 0.21 21.32
C THR A 208 10.37 -0.48 22.06
N GLY A 209 10.58 -0.07 23.30
CA GLY A 209 11.49 -0.72 24.26
C GLY A 209 10.75 -1.46 25.38
N ARG A 210 9.43 -1.67 25.26
CA ARG A 210 8.62 -2.34 26.30
C ARG A 210 9.05 -3.76 26.62
N PHE A 211 9.70 -4.43 25.66
CA PHE A 211 10.21 -5.80 25.82
C PHE A 211 11.70 -5.86 26.13
N ALA A 212 12.37 -4.72 26.34
CA ALA A 212 13.73 -4.70 26.84
C ALA A 212 13.77 -5.10 28.32
N GLN A 213 14.93 -5.57 28.80
CA GLN A 213 15.12 -5.90 30.21
C GLN A 213 16.26 -5.03 30.77
N PRO A 214 15.95 -4.04 31.61
CA PRO A 214 14.62 -3.57 31.99
C PRO A 214 13.92 -2.84 30.84
N PRO A 215 12.55 -2.72 30.87
CA PRO A 215 11.83 -1.95 29.88
C PRO A 215 12.30 -0.48 29.82
N VAL A 216 12.46 0.05 28.60
CA VAL A 216 12.90 1.44 28.39
C VAL A 216 11.98 2.14 27.42
N GLU A 217 11.72 3.41 27.63
CA GLU A 217 11.02 4.25 26.67
C GLU A 217 11.98 4.59 25.52
N VAL A 218 11.65 4.21 24.28
CA VAL A 218 12.41 4.62 23.11
C VAL A 218 11.91 5.96 22.59
N LEU A 219 12.68 6.58 21.68
CA LEU A 219 12.35 7.90 21.13
C LEU A 219 10.96 7.92 20.44
N PHE A 220 10.56 6.86 19.76
CA PHE A 220 9.26 6.73 19.11
C PHE A 220 8.10 6.75 20.14
N ASP A 221 8.18 5.92 21.19
CA ASP A 221 7.20 5.91 22.30
C ASP A 221 7.08 7.30 22.94
N ARG A 222 8.23 7.98 23.12
CA ARG A 222 8.26 9.33 23.71
C ARG A 222 7.59 10.36 22.82
N ILE A 223 7.84 10.35 21.49
CA ILE A 223 7.18 11.26 20.55
C ILE A 223 5.66 11.05 20.62
N CYS A 224 5.19 9.80 20.63
CA CYS A 224 3.77 9.52 20.76
C CYS A 224 3.21 10.10 22.06
N ARG A 225 3.81 9.81 23.20
CA ARG A 225 3.36 10.26 24.50
C ARG A 225 3.37 11.80 24.64
N GLU A 226 4.43 12.47 24.18
CA GLU A 226 4.56 13.92 24.26
C GLU A 226 3.52 14.66 23.39
N ASN A 227 2.98 14.00 22.37
CA ASN A 227 1.98 14.56 21.47
C ASN A 227 0.57 14.00 21.67
N GLY A 228 0.34 13.21 22.73
CA GLY A 228 -0.98 12.67 23.04
C GLY A 228 -1.46 11.62 22.02
N VAL A 229 -0.55 10.93 21.35
CA VAL A 229 -0.83 9.87 20.39
C VAL A 229 -0.74 8.51 21.10
N ASP A 230 -1.81 7.73 21.08
CA ASP A 230 -1.79 6.39 21.67
C ASP A 230 -0.97 5.43 20.83
N HIS A 231 0.14 4.92 21.37
CA HIS A 231 0.96 3.93 20.68
C HIS A 231 0.48 2.51 21.01
N ILE A 232 -0.10 1.86 20.02
CA ILE A 232 -0.62 0.48 20.07
C ILE A 232 0.40 -0.46 19.43
N LEU A 233 0.71 -1.55 20.12
CA LEU A 233 1.55 -2.62 19.60
C LEU A 233 0.71 -3.79 19.09
N THR A 234 1.15 -4.40 18.01
CA THR A 234 0.50 -5.63 17.52
C THR A 234 0.68 -6.75 18.53
N GLN A 235 -0.36 -7.55 18.74
CA GLN A 235 -0.20 -8.77 19.52
C GLN A 235 0.71 -9.76 18.77
N PRO A 236 1.66 -10.40 19.46
CA PRO A 236 2.50 -11.40 18.84
C PRO A 236 1.65 -12.48 18.14
N ARG A 237 1.99 -12.80 16.89
CA ARG A 237 1.29 -13.78 16.05
C ARG A 237 -0.17 -13.47 15.69
N SER A 238 -0.60 -12.20 15.74
CA SER A 238 -1.93 -11.78 15.29
C SER A 238 -1.86 -11.07 13.93
N PRO A 239 -1.97 -11.79 12.80
CA PRO A 239 -1.82 -11.21 11.46
C PRO A 239 -3.03 -10.34 11.03
N THR A 240 -4.05 -10.24 11.88
CA THR A 240 -5.31 -9.56 11.51
C THR A 240 -5.26 -8.05 11.67
N THR A 241 -4.32 -7.51 12.45
CA THR A 241 -4.24 -6.08 12.76
C THR A 241 -3.42 -5.28 11.75
N THR A 242 -2.42 -5.88 11.11
CA THR A 242 -1.48 -5.24 10.15
C THR A 242 -1.85 -5.45 8.69
N GLY A 243 -2.93 -6.14 8.40
CA GLY A 243 -3.29 -6.56 7.03
C GLY A 243 -3.43 -5.41 6.01
N LYS A 244 -3.63 -4.15 6.45
CA LYS A 244 -3.74 -2.99 5.55
C LYS A 244 -2.36 -2.50 5.12
N ILE A 245 -1.42 -2.37 6.04
CA ILE A 245 -0.06 -1.98 5.72
C ILE A 245 0.67 -3.10 4.97
N GLU A 246 0.43 -4.37 5.29
CA GLU A 246 0.94 -5.50 4.52
C GLU A 246 0.42 -5.48 3.07
N ARG A 247 -0.87 -5.15 2.88
CA ARG A 247 -1.44 -4.99 1.55
C ARG A 247 -0.84 -3.80 0.79
N PHE A 248 -0.56 -2.70 1.50
CA PHE A 248 0.17 -1.57 0.95
C PHE A 248 1.57 -1.99 0.49
N HIS A 249 2.33 -2.72 1.33
CA HIS A 249 3.65 -3.25 0.98
C HIS A 249 3.60 -4.15 -0.25
N LYS A 250 2.61 -5.04 -0.35
CA LYS A 250 2.43 -5.86 -1.54
C LYS A 250 2.21 -5.01 -2.79
N THR A 251 1.43 -3.94 -2.70
CA THR A 251 1.20 -3.02 -3.80
C THR A 251 2.48 -2.26 -4.17
N LEU A 252 3.18 -1.72 -3.18
CA LEU A 252 4.46 -1.03 -3.34
C LEU A 252 5.50 -1.92 -4.02
N ARG A 253 5.64 -3.18 -3.58
CA ARG A 253 6.53 -4.16 -4.18
C ARG A 253 6.22 -4.41 -5.66
N VAL A 254 4.96 -4.63 -5.99
CA VAL A 254 4.54 -4.97 -7.36
C VAL A 254 4.60 -3.77 -8.30
N GLU A 255 4.26 -2.57 -7.82
CA GLU A 255 4.09 -1.40 -8.67
C GLU A 255 5.33 -0.50 -8.75
N PHE A 256 6.18 -0.52 -7.73
CA PHE A 256 7.37 0.33 -7.61
C PHE A 256 8.68 -0.46 -7.61
N ASP A 257 8.85 -1.39 -6.65
CA ASP A 257 10.13 -2.02 -6.29
C ASP A 257 10.68 -2.99 -7.36
N THR A 258 9.82 -3.70 -8.09
CA THR A 258 10.26 -4.77 -9.01
C THR A 258 10.82 -4.28 -10.33
N ARG A 259 10.88 -2.99 -10.59
CA ARG A 259 11.11 -2.45 -11.93
C ARG A 259 12.28 -1.50 -12.08
N GLN A 260 12.88 -1.05 -10.99
CA GLN A 260 13.89 -0.01 -11.06
C GLN A 260 15.07 -0.29 -10.12
N VAL A 261 16.26 -0.14 -10.63
CA VAL A 261 17.49 -0.05 -9.83
C VAL A 261 17.88 1.43 -9.79
N PHE A 262 17.90 2.01 -8.60
CA PHE A 262 18.16 3.43 -8.42
C PHE A 262 19.65 3.69 -8.23
N LYS A 263 20.15 4.75 -8.85
CA LYS A 263 21.58 5.13 -8.72
C LYS A 263 21.96 5.53 -7.29
N THR A 264 21.08 6.23 -6.61
CA THR A 264 21.31 6.75 -5.26
C THR A 264 20.03 6.67 -4.41
N LEU A 265 20.19 6.73 -3.09
CA LEU A 265 19.06 6.82 -2.15
C LEU A 265 18.16 8.05 -2.43
N LYS A 266 18.77 9.17 -2.87
CA LYS A 266 18.04 10.40 -3.20
C LYS A 266 17.13 10.18 -4.40
N THR A 267 17.65 9.64 -5.49
CA THR A 267 16.84 9.37 -6.71
C THR A 267 15.75 8.32 -6.45
N ALA A 268 16.05 7.34 -5.60
CA ALA A 268 15.05 6.36 -5.15
C ALA A 268 13.92 7.04 -4.36
N GLN A 269 14.25 7.99 -3.45
CA GLN A 269 13.25 8.71 -2.66
C GLN A 269 12.38 9.62 -3.54
N GLU A 270 12.98 10.31 -4.51
CA GLU A 270 12.24 11.15 -5.46
C GLU A 270 11.22 10.33 -6.24
N ALA A 271 11.64 9.21 -6.82
CA ALA A 271 10.74 8.30 -7.52
C ALA A 271 9.67 7.68 -6.60
N LEU A 272 10.02 7.37 -5.35
CA LEU A 272 9.05 6.88 -4.37
C LEU A 272 8.01 7.95 -4.02
N ASN A 273 8.41 9.22 -3.91
CA ASN A 273 7.49 10.32 -3.66
C ASN A 273 6.48 10.50 -4.82
N GLU A 274 6.94 10.40 -6.06
CA GLU A 274 6.07 10.42 -7.24
C GLU A 274 5.08 9.25 -7.25
N TRP A 275 5.56 8.05 -6.93
CA TRP A 275 4.69 6.89 -6.81
C TRP A 275 3.66 7.03 -5.69
N VAL A 276 4.05 7.56 -4.52
CA VAL A 276 3.13 7.83 -3.39
C VAL A 276 2.10 8.87 -3.79
N SER A 277 2.51 9.93 -4.49
CA SER A 277 1.57 10.92 -5.03
C SER A 277 0.54 10.25 -5.94
N TYR A 278 0.98 9.45 -6.91
CA TYR A 278 0.09 8.67 -7.77
C TYR A 278 -0.81 7.72 -6.95
N TYR A 279 -0.25 7.00 -5.96
CA TYR A 279 -1.00 6.08 -5.11
C TYR A 279 -2.13 6.79 -4.36
N ASN A 280 -1.85 7.95 -3.78
CA ASN A 280 -2.80 8.70 -2.99
C ASN A 280 -3.88 9.37 -3.86
N THR A 281 -3.48 10.03 -4.95
CA THR A 281 -4.34 10.95 -5.70
C THR A 281 -5.05 10.32 -6.91
N GLN A 282 -4.46 9.30 -7.51
CA GLN A 282 -4.95 8.78 -8.80
C GLN A 282 -5.30 7.30 -8.80
N ARG A 283 -4.72 6.53 -7.88
CA ARG A 283 -4.90 5.10 -7.85
C ARG A 283 -6.25 4.72 -7.22
N PRO A 284 -7.22 4.14 -7.99
CA PRO A 284 -8.45 3.62 -7.39
C PRO A 284 -8.13 2.42 -6.49
N HIS A 285 -8.75 2.40 -5.35
CA HIS A 285 -8.52 1.38 -4.33
C HIS A 285 -9.74 0.47 -4.18
N GLN A 286 -9.57 -0.82 -4.46
CA GLN A 286 -10.66 -1.81 -4.40
C GLN A 286 -11.38 -1.84 -3.04
N GLY A 287 -10.62 -1.67 -1.94
CA GLY A 287 -11.17 -1.62 -0.58
C GLY A 287 -11.96 -0.36 -0.26
N LEU A 288 -11.88 0.67 -1.13
CA LEU A 288 -12.55 1.96 -1.02
C LEU A 288 -13.63 2.15 -2.12
N PHE A 289 -14.13 1.05 -2.68
CA PHE A 289 -15.10 1.09 -3.79
C PHE A 289 -14.60 1.88 -5.01
N ASP A 290 -13.31 1.72 -5.31
CA ASP A 290 -12.58 2.37 -6.40
C ASP A 290 -12.36 3.90 -6.22
N ALA A 291 -12.67 4.45 -5.05
CA ALA A 291 -12.25 5.80 -4.68
C ALA A 291 -10.73 5.86 -4.47
N THR A 292 -10.15 7.05 -4.59
CA THR A 292 -8.74 7.28 -4.26
C THR A 292 -8.54 7.43 -2.75
N PRO A 293 -7.37 7.07 -2.20
CA PRO A 293 -7.06 7.34 -0.80
C PRO A 293 -7.25 8.80 -0.39
N GLU A 294 -6.82 9.74 -1.24
CA GLU A 294 -6.94 11.18 -1.00
C GLU A 294 -8.39 11.63 -0.81
N SER A 295 -9.30 11.21 -1.70
CA SER A 295 -10.71 11.61 -1.62
C SER A 295 -11.37 11.19 -0.30
N ARG A 296 -10.84 10.13 0.34
CA ARG A 296 -11.35 9.62 1.59
C ARG A 296 -10.58 10.15 2.81
N PHE A 297 -9.33 10.54 2.63
CA PHE A 297 -8.52 11.15 3.69
C PHE A 297 -8.97 12.57 4.00
N HIS A 298 -9.35 13.34 2.98
CA HIS A 298 -9.83 14.73 3.09
C HIS A 298 -11.33 14.86 3.33
N ALA A 299 -12.09 13.78 3.30
CA ALA A 299 -13.54 13.80 3.56
C ALA A 299 -13.94 14.27 4.99
N GLY A 300 -12.97 14.50 5.88
CA GLY A 300 -13.16 14.97 7.26
C GLY A 300 -12.39 16.25 7.57
N ASP A 301 -12.02 17.06 6.59
CA ASP A 301 -11.20 18.27 6.78
C ASP A 301 -11.85 19.37 7.65
N ASP A 302 -13.14 19.26 7.96
CA ASP A 302 -13.84 20.15 8.91
C ASP A 302 -13.43 19.94 10.38
N GLN A 303 -12.67 18.86 10.68
CA GLN A 303 -12.15 18.64 12.04
C GLN A 303 -10.77 19.29 12.20
N PRO A 304 -10.53 20.08 13.25
CA PRO A 304 -9.23 20.68 13.50
C PRO A 304 -8.19 19.59 13.72
N ARG A 305 -7.24 19.47 12.81
CA ARG A 305 -6.09 18.59 12.96
C ARG A 305 -5.12 19.20 13.96
N HIS A 306 -4.88 18.54 15.08
CA HIS A 306 -3.86 18.95 16.02
C HIS A 306 -2.49 18.87 15.34
N ARG A 307 -1.77 19.99 15.29
CA ARG A 307 -0.38 20.01 14.83
C ARG A 307 0.54 19.73 16.00
N LEU A 308 1.72 19.16 15.71
CA LEU A 308 2.79 19.11 16.70
C LEU A 308 2.99 20.48 17.33
N THR A 309 2.97 20.52 18.66
CA THR A 309 3.39 21.72 19.37
C THR A 309 4.86 21.94 19.05
N PRO A 310 5.25 23.03 18.38
CA PRO A 310 6.65 23.30 18.11
C PRO A 310 7.40 23.28 19.43
N ARG A 311 8.52 22.53 19.50
CA ARG A 311 9.43 22.67 20.64
C ARG A 311 9.84 24.14 20.70
N PRO A 312 9.60 24.88 21.80
CA PRO A 312 10.05 26.25 21.88
C PRO A 312 11.55 26.28 21.66
N GLU A 313 12.01 27.11 20.73
CA GLU A 313 13.43 27.32 20.52
C GLU A 313 14.01 27.95 21.81
N ARG A 314 14.63 27.07 22.62
CA ARG A 314 15.30 27.50 23.86
C ARG A 314 16.73 27.85 23.53
N ASN A 315 16.88 28.81 22.64
CA ASN A 315 18.14 29.37 22.21
C ASN A 315 18.43 30.64 22.99
N GLY A 316 19.67 30.95 23.22
CA GLY A 316 20.14 32.17 23.89
C GLY A 316 21.16 31.91 24.99
N GLU A 317 21.71 33.00 25.55
CA GLU A 317 22.79 32.91 26.55
C GLU A 317 22.34 32.27 27.86
N GLN A 318 21.05 32.35 28.16
CA GLN A 318 20.46 31.87 29.41
C GLN A 318 20.08 30.38 29.36
N TRP A 319 20.12 29.72 28.17
CA TRP A 319 19.75 28.31 28.04
C TRP A 319 20.96 27.42 27.88
N VAL A 320 20.97 26.30 28.64
CA VAL A 320 22.00 25.28 28.54
C VAL A 320 21.34 23.90 28.48
N SER A 321 21.80 23.06 27.57
CA SER A 321 21.34 21.67 27.50
C SER A 321 22.26 20.75 28.32
N ARG A 322 21.69 19.82 29.06
CA ARG A 322 22.35 18.81 29.89
C ARG A 322 21.70 17.46 29.64
N ARG A 323 22.49 16.42 29.88
CA ARG A 323 21.94 15.07 29.92
C ARG A 323 21.57 14.73 31.35
N VAL A 324 20.40 14.16 31.57
CA VAL A 324 20.02 13.62 32.89
C VAL A 324 20.85 12.37 33.15
N ALA A 325 21.56 12.32 34.28
CA ALA A 325 22.32 11.13 34.68
C ALA A 325 21.37 9.94 34.96
N SER A 326 21.89 8.73 34.96
CA SER A 326 21.12 7.50 35.24
C SER A 326 20.40 7.49 36.60
N ASN A 327 20.92 8.26 37.55
CA ASN A 327 20.32 8.45 38.88
C ASN A 327 19.28 9.62 38.92
N GLY A 328 18.99 10.23 37.78
CA GLY A 328 18.02 11.32 37.68
C GLY A 328 18.53 12.71 38.04
N LEU A 329 19.86 12.89 38.17
CA LEU A 329 20.49 14.17 38.50
C LEU A 329 20.89 14.94 37.23
N VAL A 330 20.73 16.25 37.28
CA VAL A 330 21.28 17.20 36.30
C VAL A 330 22.20 18.18 37.02
N SER A 331 23.39 18.39 36.48
CA SER A 331 24.40 19.29 37.05
C SER A 331 24.54 20.57 36.23
N VAL A 332 24.38 21.73 36.85
CA VAL A 332 24.54 23.04 36.24
C VAL A 332 25.27 23.98 37.20
N GLY A 333 26.39 24.56 36.78
CA GLY A 333 27.17 25.51 37.58
C GLY A 333 27.57 24.92 38.94
N TYR A 334 27.99 23.67 39.02
CA TYR A 334 28.31 22.93 40.26
C TYR A 334 27.10 22.64 41.18
N GLN A 335 25.86 22.99 40.77
CA GLN A 335 24.67 22.63 41.52
C GLN A 335 24.03 21.39 40.86
N GLN A 336 23.79 20.35 41.68
CA GLN A 336 23.11 19.13 41.26
C GLN A 336 21.65 19.18 41.66
N VAL A 337 20.73 18.89 40.71
CA VAL A 337 19.30 18.90 40.92
C VAL A 337 18.70 17.60 40.44
N SER A 338 17.93 16.95 41.30
CA SER A 338 17.17 15.77 40.91
C SER A 338 15.91 16.18 40.13
N VAL A 339 15.81 15.69 38.91
CA VAL A 339 14.65 15.90 38.02
C VAL A 339 13.82 14.62 37.84
N GLY A 340 14.26 13.52 38.42
CA GLY A 340 13.58 12.23 38.39
C GLY A 340 14.37 11.15 37.64
N LYS A 341 14.45 9.99 38.28
CA LYS A 341 15.23 8.85 37.81
C LYS A 341 14.76 8.29 36.47
N HIS A 342 13.46 8.42 36.21
CA HIS A 342 12.82 7.98 34.97
C HIS A 342 13.18 8.82 33.74
N PHE A 343 13.71 10.04 33.93
CA PHE A 343 14.29 10.86 32.86
C PHE A 343 15.77 10.56 32.56
N GLY A 344 16.37 9.58 33.23
CA GLY A 344 17.77 9.21 33.02
C GLY A 344 18.11 8.99 31.56
N GLY A 345 19.17 9.64 31.06
CA GLY A 345 19.58 9.60 29.66
C GLY A 345 18.88 10.63 28.74
N SER A 346 17.81 11.31 29.20
CA SER A 346 17.12 12.34 28.43
C SER A 346 17.91 13.62 28.33
N ALA A 347 17.70 14.39 27.24
CA ALA A 347 18.18 15.76 27.14
C ALA A 347 17.29 16.65 27.99
N CYS A 348 17.90 17.46 28.85
CA CYS A 348 17.25 18.41 29.71
C CYS A 348 17.76 19.81 29.38
N ASP A 349 16.85 20.69 28.99
CA ASP A 349 17.15 22.09 28.76
C ASP A 349 16.97 22.87 30.08
N VAL A 350 17.96 23.64 30.45
CA VAL A 350 17.94 24.40 31.70
C VAL A 350 18.02 25.90 31.42
N LEU A 351 16.99 26.61 31.85
CA LEU A 351 17.03 28.09 31.90
C LEU A 351 17.80 28.52 33.14
N VAL A 352 18.83 29.27 32.94
CA VAL A 352 19.71 29.78 34.00
C VAL A 352 19.52 31.27 34.11
N THR A 353 18.92 31.71 35.18
CA THR A 353 18.84 33.15 35.56
C THR A 353 19.76 33.41 36.74
N ASP A 354 19.85 34.66 37.18
CA ASP A 354 20.68 35.04 38.33
C ASP A 354 20.23 34.41 39.62
N GLY A 355 18.92 34.17 39.78
CA GLY A 355 18.36 33.62 41.01
C GLY A 355 17.73 32.22 40.90
N LEU A 356 17.45 31.73 39.69
CA LEU A 356 16.68 30.51 39.48
C LEU A 356 17.27 29.60 38.40
N LEU A 357 17.02 28.29 38.54
CA LEU A 357 17.24 27.27 37.53
C LEU A 357 15.90 26.60 37.23
N GLN A 358 15.53 26.56 35.96
CA GLN A 358 14.34 25.80 35.50
C GLN A 358 14.78 24.64 34.60
N PHE A 359 14.31 23.44 34.90
CA PHE A 359 14.67 22.20 34.22
C PHE A 359 13.51 21.73 33.37
N TRP A 360 13.77 21.56 32.09
CA TRP A 360 12.77 21.18 31.10
C TRP A 360 13.20 19.95 30.33
N VAL A 361 12.29 18.98 30.15
CA VAL A 361 12.46 17.85 29.22
C VAL A 361 11.34 17.92 28.21
N GLY A 362 11.68 18.03 26.93
CA GLY A 362 10.66 18.36 25.92
C GLY A 362 9.97 19.69 26.25
N ASN A 363 8.63 19.68 26.30
CA ASN A 363 7.82 20.86 26.65
C ASN A 363 7.40 20.90 28.15
N GLU A 364 7.83 19.93 28.93
CA GLU A 364 7.44 19.81 30.33
C GLU A 364 8.47 20.51 31.24
N LEU A 365 7.98 21.42 32.09
CA LEU A 365 8.77 21.99 33.19
C LEU A 365 8.81 21.00 34.35
N LEU A 366 9.93 20.36 34.56
CA LEU A 366 10.09 19.35 35.60
C LEU A 366 10.32 19.96 36.98
N LYS A 367 11.12 21.04 37.02
CA LYS A 367 11.49 21.63 38.30
C LYS A 367 12.00 23.06 38.16
N THR A 368 11.65 23.87 39.14
CA THR A 368 12.25 25.19 39.35
C THR A 368 12.91 25.22 40.72
N VAL A 369 14.19 25.59 40.78
CA VAL A 369 14.94 25.66 42.05
C VAL A 369 15.73 26.99 42.11
N ALA A 370 15.99 27.43 43.35
CA ALA A 370 16.87 28.60 43.54
C ALA A 370 18.30 28.24 43.09
N ARG A 371 18.96 29.14 42.41
CA ARG A 371 20.35 29.02 42.05
C ARG A 371 21.22 29.39 43.28
N THR A 372 21.81 28.34 43.87
CA THR A 372 22.67 28.49 45.06
C THR A 372 24.13 28.60 44.71
N SER A 373 24.53 28.10 43.54
CA SER A 373 25.93 28.12 43.09
C SER A 373 26.17 29.28 42.14
N LYS A 374 27.18 30.08 42.43
CA LYS A 374 27.74 31.17 41.60
C LYS A 374 28.78 30.65 40.60
N GLY A 375 28.95 29.35 40.48
CA GLY A 375 29.92 28.74 39.57
C GLY A 375 29.62 29.04 38.09
N PRO A 376 30.67 29.08 37.25
CA PRO A 376 30.50 29.33 35.83
C PRO A 376 29.65 28.23 35.14
N VAL A 377 28.66 28.64 34.35
CA VAL A 377 27.83 27.73 33.56
C VAL A 377 28.47 27.52 32.19
N ARG A 378 29.10 26.37 32.00
CA ARG A 378 29.71 26.03 30.71
C ARG A 378 28.67 25.51 29.77
N LYS A 379 28.64 26.01 28.53
CA LYS A 379 27.79 25.44 27.44
C LYS A 379 28.46 24.17 26.94
N LEU A 380 27.79 23.02 27.14
CA LEU A 380 28.18 21.71 26.60
C LEU A 380 27.11 21.31 25.58
N HIS A 381 27.49 20.56 24.54
CA HIS A 381 26.54 19.93 23.64
C HIS A 381 25.68 18.91 24.41
N ALA A 382 24.47 18.66 23.92
CA ALA A 382 23.52 17.74 24.55
C ALA A 382 24.05 16.29 24.67
N ASP A 383 25.06 15.94 23.89
CA ASP A 383 25.77 14.65 23.91
C ASP A 383 26.92 14.59 24.97
N GLY A 384 27.14 15.67 25.72
CA GLY A 384 28.17 15.78 26.72
C GLY A 384 29.58 16.10 26.18
N THR A 385 29.71 16.37 24.88
CA THR A 385 31.00 16.77 24.29
C THR A 385 31.26 18.26 24.49
N ALA A 386 32.47 18.62 24.87
CA ALA A 386 32.90 20.02 24.95
C ALA A 386 33.17 20.55 23.52
N PRO A 387 32.83 21.84 23.20
CA PRO A 387 33.25 22.41 21.95
C PRO A 387 34.77 22.35 21.82
N ARG A 388 35.26 21.83 20.69
CA ARG A 388 36.70 21.87 20.40
C ARG A 388 37.19 23.32 20.46
N ARG A 389 38.16 23.60 21.33
CA ARG A 389 38.87 24.89 21.28
C ARG A 389 39.49 25.02 19.88
N ARG A 390 39.16 26.05 19.16
CA ARG A 390 39.93 26.50 17.99
C ARG A 390 41.22 27.12 18.43
#